data_c9eec05de841ab420ee4d66c64165e91
#
_entry.id   c9eec05de841ab420ee4d66c64165e91
#
_cell.length_a   1.000
_cell.length_b   1.000
_cell.length_c   1.000
_cell.angle_alpha   90.00
_cell.angle_beta   90.00
_cell.angle_gamma   90.00
#
_symmetry.space_group_name_H-M   'P 1'
#
loop_
_entity.id
_entity.type
_entity.pdbx_description
1 polymer ?
#
loop_
_entity_poly.entity_id
_entity_poly.type
_entity_poly.pdbx_seq_one_letter_code
_entity_poly.pdbx_strand_id
1 'polypeptide(L)'
;MADPTTGARPLAVVTGASSGIGLELARLFAEEGYALVVNAEDAAIHDVAGQLGGVSVEAVQADLASRAGVEELVGRLDGRTVDALVLNAGVGVGGPFLETDLDAELKMIALNVNAVVHLAKRLLPAMVARGHGRVLVTSSIAAQMPAPFEAVYAGTKAFELVFAEGIRNELKDTGVTVTALQPGPTETNFFHRAGMDDTRVGQGKKDDAAKVARDGYEAMMAGRDHVVGGSLLNKVQSVLLEAMPETLKAELHRKLSEPGSGKEK
;
A
#
# COMPACT_ATOMS: atom_id res chain seq x y z
N MET A 1 6.62 -3.74 -21.14
CA MET A 1 7.38 -3.98 -22.40
C MET A 1 8.86 -3.80 -22.08
N ALA A 2 9.71 -4.74 -22.51
CA ALA A 2 11.15 -4.56 -22.34
C ALA A 2 11.63 -3.30 -23.08
N ASP A 3 12.59 -2.58 -22.49
CA ASP A 3 13.25 -1.47 -23.18
C ASP A 3 13.90 -2.01 -24.48
N PRO A 4 13.48 -1.55 -25.65
CA PRO A 4 13.99 -2.06 -26.91
C PRO A 4 15.47 -1.75 -27.13
N THR A 5 16.08 -0.88 -26.28
CA THR A 5 17.48 -0.45 -26.43
C THR A 5 18.46 -1.29 -25.62
N THR A 6 18.05 -1.96 -24.54
CA THR A 6 18.97 -2.69 -23.64
C THR A 6 18.69 -4.19 -23.55
N GLY A 7 17.55 -4.68 -24.00
CA GLY A 7 17.13 -6.08 -23.83
C GLY A 7 16.95 -6.52 -22.36
N ALA A 8 17.13 -5.59 -21.40
CA ALA A 8 16.95 -5.84 -19.98
C ALA A 8 15.46 -5.85 -19.62
N ARG A 9 15.08 -6.75 -18.71
CA ARG A 9 13.71 -6.77 -18.18
C ARG A 9 13.49 -5.54 -17.29
N PRO A 10 12.32 -4.87 -17.35
CA PRO A 10 12.00 -3.80 -16.43
C PRO A 10 12.02 -4.30 -14.98
N LEU A 11 12.33 -3.43 -14.03
CA LEU A 11 12.43 -3.75 -12.61
C LEU A 11 11.27 -3.13 -11.83
N ALA A 12 10.57 -3.95 -11.05
CA ALA A 12 9.60 -3.49 -10.06
C ALA A 12 10.13 -3.72 -8.63
N VAL A 13 9.94 -2.73 -7.78
CA VAL A 13 10.18 -2.81 -6.32
C VAL A 13 8.82 -2.84 -5.62
N VAL A 14 8.55 -3.89 -4.83
CA VAL A 14 7.28 -4.06 -4.13
C VAL A 14 7.52 -4.22 -2.63
N THR A 15 7.03 -3.28 -1.83
CA THR A 15 7.12 -3.33 -0.37
C THR A 15 5.89 -4.00 0.25
N GLY A 16 6.06 -4.71 1.39
CA GLY A 16 4.99 -5.46 2.03
C GLY A 16 4.51 -6.64 1.19
N ALA A 17 5.43 -7.32 0.50
CA ALA A 17 5.12 -8.33 -0.52
C ALA A 17 5.08 -9.78 0.01
N SER A 18 5.22 -10.01 1.33
CA SER A 18 5.14 -11.37 1.90
C SER A 18 3.73 -11.95 1.88
N SER A 19 2.70 -11.11 1.78
CA SER A 19 1.30 -11.54 1.79
C SER A 19 0.34 -10.49 1.21
N GLY A 20 -0.94 -10.86 1.06
CA GLY A 20 -2.04 -9.94 0.74
C GLY A 20 -1.84 -9.17 -0.56
N ILE A 21 -2.22 -7.89 -0.56
CA ILE A 21 -2.21 -7.03 -1.76
C ILE A 21 -0.79 -6.92 -2.35
N GLY A 22 0.25 -6.81 -1.51
CA GLY A 22 1.63 -6.68 -1.96
C GLY A 22 2.13 -7.93 -2.70
N LEU A 23 1.81 -9.13 -2.20
CA LEU A 23 2.12 -10.39 -2.88
C LEU A 23 1.40 -10.50 -4.22
N GLU A 24 0.12 -10.15 -4.27
CA GLU A 24 -0.66 -10.20 -5.51
C GLU A 24 -0.17 -9.17 -6.54
N LEU A 25 0.24 -7.96 -6.10
CA LEU A 25 0.91 -6.99 -6.98
C LEU A 25 2.23 -7.55 -7.53
N ALA A 26 3.06 -8.19 -6.68
CA ALA A 26 4.30 -8.82 -7.12
C ALA A 26 4.03 -9.94 -8.14
N ARG A 27 2.96 -10.73 -8.00
CA ARG A 27 2.54 -11.73 -8.99
C ARG A 27 2.20 -11.10 -10.34
N LEU A 28 1.42 -10.03 -10.35
CA LEU A 28 1.06 -9.32 -11.58
C LEU A 28 2.30 -8.78 -12.31
N PHE A 29 3.25 -8.19 -11.59
CA PHE A 29 4.50 -7.74 -12.20
C PHE A 29 5.34 -8.91 -12.74
N ALA A 30 5.37 -10.06 -12.05
CA ALA A 30 6.06 -11.26 -12.54
C ALA A 30 5.41 -11.80 -13.83
N GLU A 31 4.07 -11.89 -13.87
CA GLU A 31 3.30 -12.32 -15.05
C GLU A 31 3.58 -11.42 -16.27
N GLU A 32 3.77 -10.12 -16.05
CA GLU A 32 4.10 -9.14 -17.08
C GLU A 32 5.63 -9.08 -17.40
N GLY A 33 6.42 -10.00 -16.83
CA GLY A 33 7.81 -10.19 -17.16
C GLY A 33 8.81 -9.25 -16.49
N TYR A 34 8.41 -8.51 -15.44
CA TYR A 34 9.33 -7.68 -14.66
C TYR A 34 10.28 -8.55 -13.83
N ALA A 35 11.53 -8.10 -13.71
CA ALA A 35 12.38 -8.49 -12.60
C ALA A 35 11.86 -7.84 -11.31
N LEU A 36 12.04 -8.48 -10.16
CA LEU A 36 11.44 -8.03 -8.90
C LEU A 36 12.48 -7.87 -7.80
N VAL A 37 12.36 -6.81 -7.03
CA VAL A 37 12.87 -6.71 -5.67
C VAL A 37 11.67 -6.62 -4.74
N VAL A 38 11.48 -7.63 -3.91
CA VAL A 38 10.35 -7.73 -2.97
C VAL A 38 10.84 -7.56 -1.54
N ASN A 39 10.11 -6.81 -0.73
CA ASN A 39 10.48 -6.57 0.66
C ASN A 39 9.33 -6.87 1.61
N ALA A 40 9.69 -7.38 2.79
CA ALA A 40 8.86 -7.39 4.00
C ALA A 40 9.74 -7.46 5.25
N GLU A 41 9.16 -7.20 6.43
CA GLU A 41 9.86 -7.36 7.72
C GLU A 41 10.00 -8.83 8.15
N ASP A 42 9.08 -9.67 7.72
CA ASP A 42 9.01 -11.09 8.12
C ASP A 42 9.74 -12.02 7.14
N ALA A 43 10.16 -13.19 7.67
CA ALA A 43 10.95 -14.16 6.92
C ALA A 43 10.17 -14.84 5.77
N ALA A 44 8.81 -14.76 5.75
CA ALA A 44 8.02 -15.35 4.68
C ALA A 44 8.32 -14.71 3.32
N ILE A 45 8.95 -13.52 3.30
CA ILE A 45 9.40 -12.88 2.06
C ILE A 45 10.35 -13.77 1.25
N HIS A 46 11.14 -14.62 1.89
CA HIS A 46 12.07 -15.53 1.20
C HIS A 46 11.37 -16.64 0.42
N ASP A 47 10.15 -17.01 0.82
CA ASP A 47 9.34 -18.00 0.12
C ASP A 47 8.66 -17.45 -1.13
N VAL A 48 8.54 -16.12 -1.23
CA VAL A 48 7.88 -15.42 -2.34
C VAL A 48 8.60 -15.66 -3.66
N ALA A 49 9.94 -15.71 -3.66
CA ALA A 49 10.72 -15.98 -4.86
C ALA A 49 10.37 -17.33 -5.52
N GLY A 50 10.10 -18.35 -4.70
CA GLY A 50 9.64 -19.67 -5.18
C GLY A 50 8.21 -19.67 -5.74
N GLN A 51 7.38 -18.73 -5.32
CA GLN A 51 5.99 -18.59 -5.76
C GLN A 51 5.86 -17.79 -7.07
N LEU A 52 6.84 -16.93 -7.37
CA LEU A 52 6.84 -16.03 -8.53
C LEU A 52 7.73 -16.56 -9.67
N GLY A 53 7.43 -17.74 -10.16
CA GLY A 53 8.23 -18.41 -11.20
C GLY A 53 8.41 -17.58 -12.49
N GLY A 54 9.50 -17.88 -13.24
CA GLY A 54 9.71 -17.35 -14.60
C GLY A 54 10.47 -16.01 -14.69
N VAL A 55 10.66 -15.29 -13.57
CA VAL A 55 11.40 -14.02 -13.53
C VAL A 55 12.46 -14.02 -12.43
N SER A 56 13.42 -13.08 -12.49
CA SER A 56 14.36 -12.86 -11.39
C SER A 56 13.66 -12.16 -10.23
N VAL A 57 13.71 -12.75 -9.04
CA VAL A 57 13.13 -12.20 -7.80
C VAL A 57 14.21 -12.14 -6.74
N GLU A 58 14.47 -10.97 -6.22
CA GLU A 58 15.32 -10.74 -5.05
C GLU A 58 14.45 -10.42 -3.84
N ALA A 59 14.51 -11.24 -2.80
CA ALA A 59 13.80 -11.03 -1.56
C ALA A 59 14.70 -10.30 -0.55
N VAL A 60 14.20 -9.19 -0.02
CA VAL A 60 14.89 -8.37 0.99
C VAL A 60 14.07 -8.36 2.28
N GLN A 61 14.56 -9.06 3.30
CA GLN A 61 13.95 -9.00 4.62
C GLN A 61 14.50 -7.77 5.36
N ALA A 62 13.71 -6.71 5.46
CA ALA A 62 14.09 -5.49 6.16
C ALA A 62 12.86 -4.77 6.74
N ASP A 63 12.98 -4.27 7.98
CA ASP A 63 11.93 -3.48 8.65
C ASP A 63 11.99 -2.02 8.20
N LEU A 64 11.08 -1.63 7.31
CA LEU A 64 10.98 -0.27 6.77
C LEU A 64 10.49 0.77 7.79
N ALA A 65 10.00 0.38 8.97
CA ALA A 65 9.74 1.32 10.05
C ALA A 65 11.05 1.96 10.58
N SER A 66 12.21 1.37 10.24
CA SER A 66 13.52 1.90 10.57
C SER A 66 14.20 2.55 9.35
N ARG A 67 14.97 3.63 9.60
CA ARG A 67 15.81 4.24 8.57
C ARG A 67 16.82 3.23 7.99
N ALA A 68 17.39 2.39 8.84
CA ALA A 68 18.37 1.38 8.43
C ALA A 68 17.76 0.36 7.46
N GLY A 69 16.54 -0.13 7.73
CA GLY A 69 15.85 -1.06 6.83
C GLY A 69 15.49 -0.44 5.48
N VAL A 70 15.12 0.85 5.46
CA VAL A 70 14.90 1.57 4.18
C VAL A 70 16.20 1.67 3.38
N GLU A 71 17.32 2.05 4.02
CA GLU A 71 18.62 2.16 3.34
C GLU A 71 19.15 0.78 2.94
N GLU A 72 18.84 -0.29 3.68
CA GLU A 72 19.15 -1.66 3.27
C GLU A 72 18.44 -2.02 1.96
N LEU A 73 17.13 -1.78 1.87
CA LEU A 73 16.37 -2.02 0.63
C LEU A 73 16.94 -1.19 -0.52
N VAL A 74 17.21 0.09 -0.31
CA VAL A 74 17.79 0.98 -1.33
C VAL A 74 19.17 0.49 -1.77
N GLY A 75 20.01 0.04 -0.82
CA GLY A 75 21.34 -0.51 -1.11
C GLY A 75 21.29 -1.78 -1.99
N ARG A 76 20.25 -2.60 -1.87
CA ARG A 76 20.04 -3.77 -2.75
C ARG A 76 19.72 -3.41 -4.19
N LEU A 77 19.26 -2.20 -4.43
CA LEU A 77 19.01 -1.74 -5.80
C LEU A 77 20.31 -1.40 -6.54
N ASP A 78 21.41 -1.03 -5.84
CA ASP A 78 22.77 -0.80 -6.34
C ASP A 78 22.84 -0.11 -7.71
N GLY A 79 22.18 1.03 -7.84
CA GLY A 79 22.11 1.80 -9.08
C GLY A 79 21.26 1.17 -10.20
N ARG A 80 20.56 0.07 -9.94
CA ARG A 80 19.61 -0.55 -10.90
C ARG A 80 18.49 0.41 -11.26
N THR A 81 18.09 0.37 -12.50
CA THR A 81 16.96 1.14 -13.00
C THR A 81 15.65 0.58 -12.45
N VAL A 82 14.93 1.35 -11.63
CA VAL A 82 13.61 0.99 -11.10
C VAL A 82 12.53 1.60 -12.00
N ASP A 83 11.75 0.76 -12.67
CA ASP A 83 10.66 1.19 -13.59
C ASP A 83 9.33 1.32 -12.88
N ALA A 84 9.08 0.49 -11.87
CA ALA A 84 7.89 0.52 -11.06
C ALA A 84 8.25 0.47 -9.56
N LEU A 85 7.66 1.38 -8.77
CA LEU A 85 7.79 1.44 -7.31
C LEU A 85 6.43 1.29 -6.65
N VAL A 86 6.26 0.23 -5.88
CA VAL A 86 5.02 -0.05 -5.14
C VAL A 86 5.26 0.15 -3.64
N LEU A 87 4.80 1.28 -3.13
CA LEU A 87 4.80 1.66 -1.72
C LEU A 87 3.52 1.10 -1.07
N ASN A 88 3.57 -0.20 -0.73
CA ASN A 88 2.41 -0.94 -0.23
C ASN A 88 2.56 -1.39 1.23
N ALA A 89 3.79 -1.50 1.76
CA ALA A 89 4.00 -1.86 3.16
C ALA A 89 3.24 -0.93 4.10
N GLY A 90 2.45 -1.50 4.98
CA GLY A 90 1.68 -0.75 5.97
C GLY A 90 1.01 -1.66 6.99
N VAL A 91 0.76 -1.11 8.16
CA VAL A 91 0.08 -1.78 9.27
C VAL A 91 -1.01 -0.88 9.82
N GLY A 92 -1.92 -1.46 10.60
CA GLY A 92 -2.93 -0.77 11.37
C GLY A 92 -2.78 -1.06 12.86
N VAL A 93 -3.30 -0.17 13.69
CA VAL A 93 -3.53 -0.37 15.13
C VAL A 93 -4.98 0.00 15.40
N GLY A 94 -5.77 -0.95 15.88
CA GLY A 94 -7.18 -0.76 16.23
C GLY A 94 -7.36 -0.71 17.75
N GLY A 95 -8.38 0.03 18.19
CA GLY A 95 -8.75 0.14 19.60
C GLY A 95 -8.99 1.58 20.07
N PRO A 96 -9.53 1.75 21.31
CA PRO A 96 -9.70 3.08 21.89
C PRO A 96 -8.34 3.79 22.00
N PHE A 97 -8.22 4.98 21.44
CA PHE A 97 -6.95 5.73 21.35
C PHE A 97 -6.20 5.88 22.69
N LEU A 98 -6.92 6.00 23.79
CA LEU A 98 -6.32 6.11 25.12
C LEU A 98 -5.82 4.76 25.70
N GLU A 99 -6.10 3.64 25.00
CA GLU A 99 -5.77 2.28 25.45
C GLU A 99 -4.78 1.59 24.49
N THR A 100 -4.60 2.12 23.27
CA THR A 100 -3.62 1.59 22.33
C THR A 100 -2.18 1.86 22.80
N ASP A 101 -1.26 0.97 22.42
CA ASP A 101 0.15 1.10 22.76
C ASP A 101 0.83 2.20 21.94
N LEU A 102 1.50 3.13 22.62
CA LEU A 102 2.17 4.25 21.99
C LEU A 102 3.28 3.82 21.02
N ASP A 103 4.06 2.80 21.36
CA ASP A 103 5.17 2.35 20.52
C ASP A 103 4.65 1.68 19.25
N ALA A 104 3.53 0.96 19.33
CA ALA A 104 2.83 0.41 18.17
C ALA A 104 2.31 1.52 17.23
N GLU A 105 1.71 2.58 17.80
CA GLU A 105 1.24 3.76 17.02
C GLU A 105 2.42 4.48 16.34
N LEU A 106 3.52 4.70 17.06
CA LEU A 106 4.71 5.34 16.50
C LEU A 106 5.39 4.46 15.43
N LYS A 107 5.44 3.13 15.62
CA LYS A 107 5.93 2.20 14.60
C LYS A 107 5.05 2.24 13.35
N MET A 108 3.72 2.29 13.50
CA MET A 108 2.79 2.45 12.39
C MET A 108 3.06 3.75 11.59
N ILE A 109 3.23 4.88 12.28
CA ILE A 109 3.59 6.15 11.63
C ILE A 109 4.94 6.03 10.90
N ALA A 110 5.93 5.42 11.54
CA ALA A 110 7.24 5.23 10.94
C ALA A 110 7.16 4.40 9.64
N LEU A 111 6.36 3.35 9.61
CA LEU A 111 6.17 2.52 8.41
C LEU A 111 5.29 3.22 7.36
N ASN A 112 4.08 3.65 7.73
CA ASN A 112 3.10 4.16 6.77
C ASN A 112 3.45 5.57 6.24
N VAL A 113 4.22 6.37 7.00
CA VAL A 113 4.54 7.75 6.63
C VAL A 113 6.03 7.91 6.31
N ASN A 114 6.90 7.67 7.30
CA ASN A 114 8.33 7.97 7.12
C ASN A 114 8.98 7.13 6.04
N ALA A 115 8.67 5.82 5.98
CA ALA A 115 9.22 4.93 4.96
C ALA A 115 8.76 5.32 3.55
N VAL A 116 7.50 5.72 3.38
CA VAL A 116 6.94 6.18 2.10
C VAL A 116 7.70 7.41 1.60
N VAL A 117 7.85 8.43 2.46
CA VAL A 117 8.62 9.65 2.11
C VAL A 117 10.08 9.31 1.81
N HIS A 118 10.71 8.46 2.64
CA HIS A 118 12.11 8.11 2.51
C HIS A 118 12.38 7.37 1.19
N LEU A 119 11.62 6.31 0.88
CA LEU A 119 11.76 5.57 -0.38
C LEU A 119 11.48 6.46 -1.60
N ALA A 120 10.44 7.30 -1.54
CA ALA A 120 10.15 8.25 -2.61
C ALA A 120 11.32 9.20 -2.86
N LYS A 121 11.90 9.80 -1.80
CA LYS A 121 13.07 10.69 -1.90
C LYS A 121 14.32 9.99 -2.45
N ARG A 122 14.50 8.70 -2.16
CA ARG A 122 15.64 7.93 -2.64
C ARG A 122 15.51 7.49 -4.11
N LEU A 123 14.28 7.19 -4.57
CA LEU A 123 14.09 6.51 -5.86
C LEU A 123 13.50 7.40 -6.96
N LEU A 124 12.64 8.36 -6.64
CA LEU A 124 12.01 9.24 -7.63
C LEU A 124 13.01 10.11 -8.43
N PRO A 125 14.10 10.66 -7.84
CA PRO A 125 15.03 11.48 -8.61
C PRO A 125 15.62 10.76 -9.83
N ALA A 126 15.94 9.47 -9.70
CA ALA A 126 16.46 8.68 -10.82
C ALA A 126 15.39 8.41 -11.89
N MET A 127 14.13 8.19 -11.48
CA MET A 127 13.00 8.06 -12.40
C MET A 127 12.78 9.36 -13.19
N VAL A 128 12.76 10.50 -12.49
CA VAL A 128 12.58 11.82 -13.11
C VAL A 128 13.72 12.13 -14.09
N ALA A 129 14.99 11.90 -13.70
CA ALA A 129 16.14 12.12 -14.56
C ALA A 129 16.08 11.29 -15.88
N ARG A 130 15.46 10.10 -15.81
CA ARG A 130 15.27 9.21 -16.95
C ARG A 130 14.01 9.56 -17.78
N GLY A 131 13.12 10.37 -17.26
CA GLY A 131 11.84 10.69 -17.91
C GLY A 131 10.83 9.54 -17.93
N HIS A 132 11.00 8.53 -17.06
CA HIS A 132 10.13 7.36 -17.01
C HIS A 132 10.10 6.73 -15.61
N GLY A 133 8.91 6.40 -15.15
CA GLY A 133 8.68 5.67 -13.90
C GLY A 133 7.20 5.60 -13.56
N ARG A 134 6.81 4.56 -12.82
CA ARG A 134 5.47 4.37 -12.32
C ARG A 134 5.51 4.14 -10.82
N VAL A 135 4.67 4.82 -10.08
CA VAL A 135 4.59 4.71 -8.60
C VAL A 135 3.17 4.37 -8.20
N LEU A 136 3.01 3.38 -7.34
CA LEU A 136 1.76 3.07 -6.65
C LEU A 136 1.95 3.30 -5.16
N VAL A 137 1.04 4.06 -4.55
CA VAL A 137 0.98 4.25 -3.09
C VAL A 137 -0.31 3.61 -2.59
N THR A 138 -0.20 2.63 -1.69
CA THR A 138 -1.36 1.93 -1.12
C THR A 138 -1.88 2.67 0.10
N SER A 139 -2.85 3.54 -0.11
CA SER A 139 -3.63 4.22 0.93
C SER A 139 -4.79 3.32 1.43
N SER A 140 -5.96 3.86 1.66
CA SER A 140 -7.19 3.15 2.10
C SER A 140 -8.42 4.03 1.88
N ILE A 141 -9.62 3.45 1.80
CA ILE A 141 -10.86 4.21 1.91
C ILE A 141 -11.00 4.92 3.28
N ALA A 142 -10.32 4.43 4.33
CA ALA A 142 -10.24 5.08 5.64
C ALA A 142 -9.58 6.47 5.57
N ALA A 143 -8.81 6.77 4.52
CA ALA A 143 -8.23 8.09 4.28
C ALA A 143 -9.27 9.20 4.09
N GLN A 144 -10.51 8.84 3.74
CA GLN A 144 -11.58 9.77 3.36
C GLN A 144 -12.51 10.14 4.52
N MET A 145 -12.24 9.65 5.74
CA MET A 145 -13.17 9.86 6.85
C MET A 145 -12.45 9.87 8.21
N PRO A 146 -13.02 10.54 9.23
CA PRO A 146 -12.65 10.30 10.62
C PRO A 146 -12.94 8.85 11.00
N ALA A 147 -11.95 8.17 11.57
CA ALA A 147 -12.04 6.75 11.88
C ALA A 147 -11.87 6.48 13.38
N PRO A 148 -12.93 6.59 14.22
CA PRO A 148 -12.88 6.15 15.61
C PRO A 148 -12.36 4.72 15.72
N PHE A 149 -11.52 4.46 16.72
CA PHE A 149 -10.78 3.21 16.97
C PHE A 149 -9.66 2.88 15.98
N GLU A 150 -9.45 3.72 14.96
CA GLU A 150 -8.36 3.65 13.98
C GLU A 150 -7.84 5.06 13.65
N ALA A 151 -7.90 6.01 14.59
CA ALA A 151 -7.68 7.44 14.32
C ALA A 151 -6.28 7.73 13.72
N VAL A 152 -5.22 7.13 14.28
CA VAL A 152 -3.86 7.30 13.79
C VAL A 152 -3.69 6.60 12.45
N TYR A 153 -4.21 5.37 12.30
CA TYR A 153 -4.18 4.66 11.02
C TYR A 153 -4.81 5.47 9.89
N ALA A 154 -6.04 5.95 10.09
CA ALA A 154 -6.71 6.79 9.08
C ALA A 154 -5.92 8.06 8.77
N GLY A 155 -5.32 8.68 9.79
CA GLY A 155 -4.42 9.81 9.61
C GLY A 155 -3.21 9.47 8.74
N THR A 156 -2.58 8.29 8.94
CA THR A 156 -1.47 7.85 8.07
C THR A 156 -1.92 7.59 6.64
N LYS A 157 -3.10 7.00 6.45
CA LYS A 157 -3.65 6.71 5.11
C LYS A 157 -4.11 7.98 4.38
N ALA A 158 -4.62 8.98 5.11
CA ALA A 158 -4.90 10.31 4.57
C ALA A 158 -3.61 11.00 4.11
N PHE A 159 -2.51 10.89 4.90
CA PHE A 159 -1.20 11.36 4.49
C PHE A 159 -0.76 10.73 3.17
N GLU A 160 -0.82 9.40 3.05
CA GLU A 160 -0.41 8.69 1.83
C GLU A 160 -1.21 9.13 0.60
N LEU A 161 -2.54 9.33 0.74
CA LEU A 161 -3.40 9.80 -0.34
C LEU A 161 -2.98 11.20 -0.80
N VAL A 162 -2.94 12.17 0.13
CA VAL A 162 -2.62 13.57 -0.17
C VAL A 162 -1.19 13.72 -0.67
N PHE A 163 -0.25 12.94 -0.12
CA PHE A 163 1.14 12.88 -0.58
C PHE A 163 1.23 12.39 -2.03
N ALA A 164 0.56 11.29 -2.36
CA ALA A 164 0.55 10.74 -3.73
C ALA A 164 -0.01 11.74 -4.74
N GLU A 165 -1.13 12.40 -4.42
CA GLU A 165 -1.74 13.41 -5.26
C GLU A 165 -0.86 14.64 -5.43
N GLY A 166 -0.23 15.11 -4.33
CA GLY A 166 0.69 16.25 -4.35
C GLY A 166 1.89 16.00 -5.26
N ILE A 167 2.64 14.91 -5.03
CA ILE A 167 3.82 14.61 -5.85
C ILE A 167 3.46 14.25 -7.29
N ARG A 168 2.28 13.67 -7.55
CA ARG A 168 1.78 13.47 -8.90
C ARG A 168 1.69 14.78 -9.68
N ASN A 169 1.15 15.83 -9.06
CA ASN A 169 1.05 17.13 -9.70
C ASN A 169 2.43 17.77 -9.95
N GLU A 170 3.34 17.65 -8.98
CA GLU A 170 4.72 18.13 -9.14
C GLU A 170 5.46 17.43 -10.28
N LEU A 171 5.16 16.15 -10.52
CA LEU A 171 5.86 15.31 -11.50
C LEU A 171 5.16 15.23 -12.89
N LYS A 172 4.05 15.95 -13.09
CA LYS A 172 3.20 15.83 -14.29
C LYS A 172 3.94 15.95 -15.64
N ASP A 173 5.01 16.74 -15.68
CA ASP A 173 5.77 17.01 -16.91
C ASP A 173 7.09 16.22 -17.00
N THR A 174 7.28 15.23 -16.11
CA THR A 174 8.54 14.49 -15.99
C THR A 174 8.52 13.10 -16.64
N GLY A 175 7.36 12.63 -17.11
CA GLY A 175 7.17 11.25 -17.57
C GLY A 175 7.00 10.22 -16.44
N VAL A 176 7.06 10.63 -15.16
CA VAL A 176 6.77 9.78 -13.99
C VAL A 176 5.30 9.93 -13.61
N THR A 177 4.61 8.80 -13.39
CA THR A 177 3.22 8.79 -12.92
C THR A 177 3.12 8.27 -11.50
N VAL A 178 2.20 8.81 -10.71
CA VAL A 178 1.90 8.38 -9.34
C VAL A 178 0.42 8.06 -9.25
N THR A 179 0.08 6.91 -8.70
CA THR A 179 -1.29 6.42 -8.52
C THR A 179 -1.52 6.08 -7.05
N ALA A 180 -2.60 6.58 -6.47
CA ALA A 180 -3.06 6.15 -5.14
C ALA A 180 -4.05 5.00 -5.26
N LEU A 181 -3.74 3.85 -4.64
CA LEU A 181 -4.68 2.75 -4.46
C LEU A 181 -5.39 2.91 -3.11
N GLN A 182 -6.72 2.88 -3.11
CA GLN A 182 -7.55 2.96 -1.91
C GLN A 182 -8.34 1.66 -1.74
N PRO A 183 -7.76 0.62 -1.08
CA PRO A 183 -8.49 -0.59 -0.75
C PRO A 183 -9.62 -0.32 0.24
N GLY A 184 -10.74 -1.05 0.08
CA GLY A 184 -11.68 -1.32 1.15
C GLY A 184 -11.21 -2.47 2.05
N PRO A 185 -12.07 -2.99 2.95
CA PRO A 185 -11.77 -4.19 3.71
C PRO A 185 -11.41 -5.35 2.78
N THR A 186 -10.15 -5.82 2.87
CA THR A 186 -9.56 -6.82 1.97
C THR A 186 -9.16 -8.06 2.76
N GLU A 187 -9.34 -9.24 2.17
CA GLU A 187 -8.97 -10.53 2.77
C GLU A 187 -7.44 -10.66 2.84
N THR A 188 -6.90 -10.29 3.98
CA THR A 188 -5.48 -10.28 4.31
C THR A 188 -5.32 -10.46 5.82
N ASN A 189 -4.09 -10.62 6.31
CA ASN A 189 -3.79 -10.65 7.75
C ASN A 189 -3.88 -9.27 8.43
N PHE A 190 -4.33 -8.23 7.73
CA PHE A 190 -4.35 -6.85 8.25
C PHE A 190 -5.16 -6.71 9.52
N PHE A 191 -6.44 -7.17 9.53
CA PHE A 191 -7.33 -7.02 10.69
C PHE A 191 -6.83 -7.79 11.92
N HIS A 192 -6.28 -8.98 11.71
CA HIS A 192 -5.65 -9.78 12.77
C HIS A 192 -4.45 -9.03 13.38
N ARG A 193 -3.54 -8.53 12.53
CA ARG A 193 -2.35 -7.75 12.97
C ARG A 193 -2.73 -6.43 13.64
N ALA A 194 -3.84 -5.82 13.25
CA ALA A 194 -4.38 -4.59 13.82
C ALA A 194 -5.15 -4.79 15.14
N GLY A 195 -5.35 -6.05 15.59
CA GLY A 195 -6.15 -6.35 16.79
C GLY A 195 -7.64 -6.15 16.61
N MET A 196 -8.17 -6.28 15.38
CA MET A 196 -9.57 -5.96 15.02
C MET A 196 -10.43 -7.19 14.71
N ASP A 197 -10.01 -8.40 15.09
CA ASP A 197 -10.72 -9.65 14.79
C ASP A 197 -12.15 -9.70 15.40
N ASP A 198 -12.40 -8.97 16.48
CA ASP A 198 -13.67 -8.93 17.18
C ASP A 198 -14.59 -7.77 16.74
N THR A 199 -14.19 -7.03 15.72
CA THR A 199 -14.98 -5.92 15.15
C THR A 199 -15.88 -6.39 14.00
N ARG A 200 -16.94 -5.62 13.69
CA ARG A 200 -17.78 -5.91 12.51
C ARG A 200 -17.00 -5.88 11.21
N VAL A 201 -16.08 -4.92 11.04
CA VAL A 201 -15.24 -4.86 9.83
C VAL A 201 -14.27 -6.03 9.77
N GLY A 202 -13.69 -6.44 10.91
CA GLY A 202 -12.79 -7.60 11.01
C GLY A 202 -13.46 -8.93 10.68
N GLN A 203 -14.75 -9.09 11.04
CA GLN A 203 -15.55 -10.31 10.77
C GLN A 203 -16.40 -10.22 9.50
N GLY A 204 -16.54 -9.03 8.93
CA GLY A 204 -17.34 -8.77 7.74
C GLY A 204 -16.79 -9.39 6.47
N LYS A 205 -17.60 -9.33 5.41
CA LYS A 205 -17.17 -9.73 4.08
C LYS A 205 -16.07 -8.79 3.59
N LYS A 206 -15.01 -9.35 3.08
CA LYS A 206 -13.84 -8.65 2.56
C LYS A 206 -13.72 -8.87 1.06
N ASP A 207 -13.04 -7.95 0.39
CA ASP A 207 -12.69 -8.10 -1.02
C ASP A 207 -11.48 -9.03 -1.18
N ASP A 208 -11.42 -9.71 -2.31
CA ASP A 208 -10.28 -10.55 -2.70
C ASP A 208 -9.04 -9.67 -2.96
N ALA A 209 -7.92 -10.02 -2.32
CA ALA A 209 -6.64 -9.31 -2.47
C ALA A 209 -6.14 -9.28 -3.91
N ALA A 210 -6.34 -10.38 -4.68
CA ALA A 210 -5.94 -10.45 -6.08
C ALA A 210 -6.74 -9.45 -6.94
N LYS A 211 -8.04 -9.29 -6.65
CA LYS A 211 -8.88 -8.31 -7.34
C LYS A 211 -8.46 -6.88 -7.04
N VAL A 212 -8.20 -6.57 -5.76
CA VAL A 212 -7.74 -5.25 -5.33
C VAL A 212 -6.38 -4.92 -5.97
N ALA A 213 -5.46 -5.87 -5.97
CA ALA A 213 -4.15 -5.73 -6.60
C ALA A 213 -4.27 -5.46 -8.11
N ARG A 214 -5.14 -6.19 -8.80
CA ARG A 214 -5.39 -6.00 -10.23
C ARG A 214 -5.95 -4.61 -10.54
N ASP A 215 -6.95 -4.14 -9.79
CA ASP A 215 -7.51 -2.79 -9.94
C ASP A 215 -6.39 -1.72 -9.77
N GLY A 216 -5.50 -1.90 -8.76
CA GLY A 216 -4.34 -1.02 -8.51
C GLY A 216 -3.31 -1.07 -9.61
N TYR A 217 -2.92 -2.27 -10.03
CA TYR A 217 -1.96 -2.48 -11.12
C TYR A 217 -2.43 -1.82 -12.43
N GLU A 218 -3.66 -2.11 -12.87
CA GLU A 218 -4.23 -1.54 -14.08
C GLU A 218 -4.31 -0.01 -14.01
N ALA A 219 -4.68 0.56 -12.86
CA ALA A 219 -4.70 2.01 -12.67
C ALA A 219 -3.30 2.62 -12.76
N MET A 220 -2.29 2.00 -12.11
CA MET A 220 -0.90 2.41 -12.16
C MET A 220 -0.36 2.35 -13.59
N MET A 221 -0.61 1.26 -14.32
CA MET A 221 -0.14 1.09 -15.70
C MET A 221 -0.82 2.06 -16.67
N ALA A 222 -2.08 2.42 -16.40
CA ALA A 222 -2.82 3.45 -17.16
C ALA A 222 -2.46 4.89 -16.75
N GLY A 223 -1.62 5.08 -15.73
CA GLY A 223 -1.24 6.40 -15.22
C GLY A 223 -2.42 7.17 -14.59
N ARG A 224 -3.42 6.49 -14.02
CA ARG A 224 -4.53 7.15 -13.32
C ARG A 224 -4.03 7.81 -12.03
N ASP A 225 -4.75 8.81 -11.56
CA ASP A 225 -4.44 9.52 -10.31
C ASP A 225 -4.71 8.65 -9.08
N HIS A 226 -5.89 8.06 -9.02
CA HIS A 226 -6.27 7.14 -7.95
C HIS A 226 -7.23 6.04 -8.42
N VAL A 227 -7.42 5.03 -7.58
CA VAL A 227 -8.42 3.98 -7.77
C VAL A 227 -8.89 3.44 -6.42
N VAL A 228 -10.21 3.28 -6.27
CA VAL A 228 -10.79 2.48 -5.18
C VAL A 228 -10.78 1.03 -5.63
N GLY A 229 -9.96 0.20 -4.96
CA GLY A 229 -9.82 -1.22 -5.28
C GLY A 229 -10.95 -2.05 -4.68
N GLY A 230 -11.29 -3.17 -5.37
CA GLY A 230 -12.22 -4.17 -4.86
C GLY A 230 -13.63 -4.07 -5.43
N SER A 231 -14.64 -4.27 -4.59
CA SER A 231 -16.03 -4.41 -5.02
C SER A 231 -16.63 -3.10 -5.54
N LEU A 232 -17.65 -3.21 -6.40
CA LEU A 232 -18.43 -2.05 -6.84
C LEU A 232 -19.08 -1.33 -5.64
N LEU A 233 -19.42 -2.06 -4.57
CA LEU A 233 -19.98 -1.49 -3.35
C LEU A 233 -18.99 -0.50 -2.71
N ASN A 234 -17.71 -0.85 -2.57
CA ASN A 234 -16.68 0.03 -2.03
C ASN A 234 -16.51 1.28 -2.90
N LYS A 235 -16.55 1.13 -4.23
CA LYS A 235 -16.48 2.26 -5.18
C LYS A 235 -17.67 3.23 -5.01
N VAL A 236 -18.88 2.70 -4.86
CA VAL A 236 -20.09 3.53 -4.62
C VAL A 236 -20.05 4.17 -3.23
N GLN A 237 -19.63 3.42 -2.19
CA GLN A 237 -19.50 3.96 -0.84
C GLN A 237 -18.48 5.11 -0.78
N SER A 238 -17.34 5.01 -1.46
CA SER A 238 -16.35 6.09 -1.52
C SER A 238 -16.95 7.38 -2.06
N VAL A 239 -17.70 7.32 -3.16
CA VAL A 239 -18.37 8.50 -3.74
C VAL A 239 -19.42 9.08 -2.79
N LEU A 240 -20.19 8.23 -2.09
CA LEU A 240 -21.20 8.71 -1.14
C LEU A 240 -20.56 9.36 0.09
N LEU A 241 -19.41 8.85 0.54
CA LEU A 241 -18.66 9.42 1.66
C LEU A 241 -18.20 10.86 1.38
N GLU A 242 -17.83 11.20 0.14
CA GLU A 242 -17.38 12.55 -0.20
C GLU A 242 -18.44 13.64 0.12
N ALA A 243 -19.72 13.32 -0.06
CA ALA A 243 -20.82 14.25 0.19
C ALA A 243 -21.37 14.22 1.62
N MET A 244 -20.88 13.31 2.48
CA MET A 244 -21.43 13.08 3.82
C MET A 244 -20.76 13.98 4.86
N PRO A 245 -21.51 14.52 5.87
CA PRO A 245 -20.93 15.25 7.00
C PRO A 245 -19.93 14.37 7.78
N GLU A 246 -18.82 14.97 8.25
CA GLU A 246 -17.74 14.25 8.96
C GLU A 246 -18.22 13.54 10.22
N THR A 247 -19.17 14.13 10.96
CA THR A 247 -19.76 13.51 12.15
C THR A 247 -20.52 12.23 11.83
N LEU A 248 -21.21 12.18 10.70
CA LEU A 248 -21.93 10.99 10.26
C LEU A 248 -20.96 9.90 9.76
N LYS A 249 -19.91 10.29 9.04
CA LYS A 249 -18.84 9.36 8.67
C LYS A 249 -18.22 8.70 9.90
N ALA A 250 -17.90 9.52 10.93
CA ALA A 250 -17.35 9.02 12.19
C ALA A 250 -18.28 8.02 12.89
N GLU A 251 -19.58 8.29 12.95
CA GLU A 251 -20.56 7.39 13.57
C GLU A 251 -20.72 6.08 12.79
N LEU A 252 -20.67 6.13 11.46
CA LEU A 252 -20.71 4.93 10.64
C LEU A 252 -19.45 4.09 10.85
N HIS A 253 -18.26 4.72 10.85
CA HIS A 253 -17.00 4.03 11.09
C HIS A 253 -16.96 3.43 12.51
N ARG A 254 -17.39 4.18 13.53
CA ARG A 254 -17.49 3.69 14.90
C ARG A 254 -18.21 2.36 14.98
N LYS A 255 -19.40 2.25 14.36
CA LYS A 255 -20.23 1.03 14.37
C LYS A 255 -19.55 -0.18 13.73
N LEU A 256 -18.58 0.05 12.83
CA LEU A 256 -17.85 -1.01 12.14
C LEU A 256 -16.60 -1.45 12.90
N SER A 257 -15.91 -0.50 13.55
CA SER A 257 -14.57 -0.70 14.12
C SER A 257 -14.56 -0.75 15.65
N GLU A 258 -15.72 -0.56 16.33
CA GLU A 258 -15.80 -0.64 17.78
C GLU A 258 -15.43 -2.04 18.27
N PRO A 259 -14.48 -2.17 19.23
CA PRO A 259 -14.10 -3.47 19.80
C PRO A 259 -15.29 -4.24 20.31
N GLY A 260 -15.38 -5.53 20.01
CA GLY A 260 -16.49 -6.40 20.38
C GLY A 260 -17.76 -6.27 19.53
N SER A 261 -17.82 -5.30 18.59
CA SER A 261 -19.01 -5.08 17.74
C SER A 261 -19.36 -6.26 16.83
N GLY A 262 -18.41 -7.13 16.52
CA GLY A 262 -18.60 -8.33 15.69
C GLY A 262 -19.41 -9.44 16.36
N LYS A 263 -19.61 -9.40 17.67
CA LYS A 263 -20.30 -10.46 18.46
C LYS A 263 -21.82 -10.30 18.52
N GLU A 264 -22.35 -9.18 18.06
CA GLU A 264 -23.78 -8.96 17.97
C GLU A 264 -24.33 -9.66 16.70
N LYS A 265 -24.87 -10.85 16.89
CA LYS A 265 -25.77 -11.52 15.95
C LYS A 265 -27.17 -11.50 16.47
#